data_eb5d8e35a076480970cbc45168b7ee71
#
_entry.id   eb5d8e35a076480970cbc45168b7ee71
#
_cell.length_a   1.000
_cell.length_b   1.000
_cell.length_c   1.000
_cell.angle_alpha   90.00
_cell.angle_beta   90.00
_cell.angle_gamma   90.00
#
_symmetry.space_group_name_H-M   'P 1'
#
loop_
_entity.id
_entity.type
_entity.pdbx_description
1 polymer ?
#
loop_
_entity_poly.entity_id
_entity_poly.type
_entity_poly.pdbx_seq_one_letter_code
_entity_poly.pdbx_strand_id
1 'polypeptide(L)'
;MSVTTQDNGKPFPAEPLLTIKPMDIKNDIYIMKMNDKLYQRLIQSEHIIHAKVESVLGQISSWKYATHELYVPAPYQNELAGLPSGRIRKNVEEKDRLKIAGLYSFGFDAEGKILCSQEAPENIENGIITDIYEYDDAFSYHVFHVRYIPNQYTIIISISYFYSYHEMSIFQGINAYKDWSVYLYEYDKGRISKVHSYASCWGDREAEEYNFVYDNNILCAIVGEKRLKNGELDIHWKNKKVYNKES
;
A
#
# COMPACT_ATOMS: atom_id res chain seq x y z
N MET A 1 39.63 -3.92 -10.54
CA MET A 1 38.84 -5.16 -10.38
C MET A 1 37.41 -4.74 -10.18
N SER A 2 36.59 -4.84 -11.25
CA SER A 2 35.21 -4.45 -11.27
C SER A 2 34.36 -5.66 -10.90
N VAL A 3 33.67 -5.60 -9.79
CA VAL A 3 32.61 -6.56 -9.46
C VAL A 3 31.29 -5.85 -9.73
N THR A 4 30.83 -5.95 -10.97
CA THR A 4 29.46 -5.66 -11.35
C THR A 4 28.63 -6.94 -11.16
N THR A 5 28.04 -7.13 -10.00
CA THR A 5 26.92 -8.05 -9.87
C THR A 5 25.65 -7.27 -10.24
N GLN A 6 25.24 -7.36 -11.51
CA GLN A 6 23.87 -7.10 -11.93
C GLN A 6 22.99 -8.19 -11.31
N ASP A 7 22.37 -7.86 -10.19
CA ASP A 7 21.22 -8.63 -9.69
C ASP A 7 20.03 -8.21 -10.59
N ASN A 8 19.92 -8.90 -11.71
CA ASN A 8 18.80 -8.74 -12.65
C ASN A 8 17.53 -9.06 -11.86
N GLY A 9 16.67 -8.07 -11.69
CA GLY A 9 15.42 -8.07 -10.94
C GLY A 9 14.54 -9.31 -11.12
N LYS A 10 14.99 -10.44 -10.60
CA LYS A 10 14.16 -11.64 -10.51
C LYS A 10 13.12 -11.39 -9.43
N PRO A 11 11.85 -11.67 -9.71
CA PRO A 11 10.79 -11.60 -8.72
C PRO A 11 11.19 -12.41 -7.48
N PHE A 12 10.74 -11.96 -6.31
CA PHE A 12 10.96 -12.71 -5.07
C PHE A 12 10.40 -14.13 -5.24
N PRO A 13 11.14 -15.18 -4.84
CA PRO A 13 10.65 -16.54 -4.98
C PRO A 13 9.37 -16.75 -4.16
N ALA A 14 8.38 -17.38 -4.76
CA ALA A 14 7.05 -17.59 -4.19
C ALA A 14 7.03 -18.51 -2.95
N GLU A 15 7.90 -19.51 -2.92
CA GLU A 15 7.95 -20.54 -1.88
C GLU A 15 8.15 -20.02 -0.43
N PRO A 16 8.86 -18.91 -0.17
CA PRO A 16 9.06 -18.42 1.20
C PRO A 16 7.81 -17.95 1.92
N LEU A 17 6.74 -17.52 1.22
CA LEU A 17 5.51 -17.06 1.88
C LEU A 17 4.87 -18.16 2.74
N LEU A 18 4.97 -19.43 2.31
CA LEU A 18 4.43 -20.56 3.03
C LEU A 18 5.19 -20.89 4.34
N THR A 19 6.37 -20.31 4.54
CA THR A 19 7.23 -20.54 5.71
C THR A 19 7.17 -19.42 6.74
N ILE A 20 6.59 -18.26 6.39
CA ILE A 20 6.47 -17.13 7.31
C ILE A 20 5.56 -17.53 8.47
N LYS A 21 6.07 -17.39 9.70
CA LYS A 21 5.28 -17.58 10.92
C LYS A 21 4.69 -16.24 11.34
N PRO A 22 3.37 -16.06 11.25
CA PRO A 22 2.75 -14.75 11.55
C PRO A 22 3.09 -14.21 12.94
N MET A 23 3.18 -15.09 13.95
CA MET A 23 3.52 -14.71 15.32
C MET A 23 4.96 -14.23 15.52
N ASP A 24 5.87 -14.51 14.57
CA ASP A 24 7.29 -14.12 14.63
C ASP A 24 7.71 -13.29 13.42
N ILE A 25 6.77 -12.59 12.82
CA ILE A 25 6.93 -11.84 11.57
C ILE A 25 8.08 -10.82 11.65
N LYS A 26 8.30 -10.21 12.82
CA LYS A 26 9.35 -9.21 13.05
C LYS A 26 10.78 -9.78 12.98
N ASN A 27 10.94 -11.08 13.21
CA ASN A 27 12.24 -11.79 13.19
C ASN A 27 12.37 -12.73 12.00
N ASP A 28 11.36 -12.78 11.13
CA ASP A 28 11.39 -13.66 9.98
C ASP A 28 12.50 -13.29 9.00
N ILE A 29 13.35 -14.24 8.68
CA ILE A 29 14.54 -14.03 7.85
C ILE A 29 14.20 -13.59 6.42
N TYR A 30 13.05 -14.03 5.89
CA TYR A 30 12.60 -13.63 4.57
C TYR A 30 12.16 -12.15 4.58
N ILE A 31 11.39 -11.75 5.59
CA ILE A 31 10.96 -10.36 5.80
C ILE A 31 12.18 -9.44 5.94
N MET A 32 13.16 -9.82 6.74
CA MET A 32 14.39 -9.03 6.92
C MET A 32 15.20 -8.89 5.63
N LYS A 33 15.38 -9.98 4.88
CA LYS A 33 16.05 -9.93 3.57
C LYS A 33 15.29 -9.08 2.55
N MET A 34 13.96 -9.08 2.60
CA MET A 34 13.13 -8.22 1.75
C MET A 34 13.31 -6.75 2.12
N ASN A 35 13.36 -6.41 3.40
CA ASN A 35 13.67 -5.06 3.86
C ASN A 35 14.99 -4.56 3.29
N ASP A 36 16.05 -5.37 3.38
CA ASP A 36 17.37 -5.00 2.84
C ASP A 36 17.30 -4.73 1.33
N LYS A 37 16.62 -5.58 0.57
CA LYS A 37 16.45 -5.41 -0.88
C LYS A 37 15.65 -4.15 -1.22
N LEU A 38 14.54 -3.91 -0.52
CA LEU A 38 13.72 -2.71 -0.72
C LEU A 38 14.52 -1.45 -0.40
N TYR A 39 15.28 -1.45 0.69
CA TYR A 39 16.12 -0.32 1.05
C TYR A 39 17.21 -0.05 0.00
N GLN A 40 17.87 -1.08 -0.52
CA GLN A 40 18.83 -0.92 -1.62
C GLN A 40 18.16 -0.35 -2.86
N ARG A 41 16.97 -0.83 -3.23
CA ARG A 41 16.20 -0.31 -4.37
C ARG A 41 15.79 1.16 -4.16
N LEU A 42 15.41 1.55 -2.94
CA LEU A 42 15.10 2.93 -2.59
C LEU A 42 16.31 3.83 -2.90
N ILE A 43 17.48 3.51 -2.34
CA ILE A 43 18.70 4.31 -2.54
C ILE A 43 19.09 4.37 -4.01
N GLN A 44 19.06 3.24 -4.72
CA GLN A 44 19.42 3.18 -6.15
C GLN A 44 18.46 3.99 -7.02
N SER A 45 17.23 4.21 -6.58
CA SER A 45 16.21 4.95 -7.34
C SER A 45 16.26 6.45 -7.14
N GLU A 46 16.96 6.97 -6.11
CA GLU A 46 16.94 8.40 -5.78
C GLU A 46 17.31 9.31 -6.96
N HIS A 47 18.30 8.92 -7.76
CA HIS A 47 18.77 9.73 -8.89
C HIS A 47 17.92 9.62 -10.16
N ILE A 48 17.05 8.62 -10.26
CA ILE A 48 16.19 8.40 -11.44
C ILE A 48 14.71 8.65 -11.18
N ILE A 49 14.32 8.81 -9.92
CA ILE A 49 12.90 8.84 -9.54
C ILE A 49 12.14 9.98 -10.20
N HIS A 50 12.76 11.14 -10.34
CA HIS A 50 12.10 12.30 -10.99
C HIS A 50 11.73 12.00 -12.44
N ALA A 51 12.69 11.49 -13.23
CA ALA A 51 12.44 11.09 -14.62
C ALA A 51 11.42 9.95 -14.71
N LYS A 52 11.41 9.03 -13.73
CA LYS A 52 10.43 7.96 -13.65
C LYS A 52 9.02 8.51 -13.43
N VAL A 53 8.83 9.45 -12.50
CA VAL A 53 7.53 10.10 -12.26
C VAL A 53 7.03 10.76 -13.55
N GLU A 54 7.86 11.58 -14.19
CA GLU A 54 7.51 12.24 -15.46
C GLU A 54 7.13 11.24 -16.55
N SER A 55 7.90 10.16 -16.69
CA SER A 55 7.61 9.10 -17.64
C SER A 55 6.26 8.42 -17.38
N VAL A 56 5.95 8.11 -16.12
CA VAL A 56 4.66 7.50 -15.74
C VAL A 56 3.50 8.45 -15.99
N LEU A 57 3.64 9.72 -15.61
CA LEU A 57 2.60 10.73 -15.86
C LEU A 57 2.31 10.89 -17.36
N GLY A 58 3.34 10.77 -18.21
CA GLY A 58 3.18 10.80 -19.69
C GLY A 58 2.49 9.57 -20.30
N GLN A 59 2.36 8.47 -19.56
CA GLN A 59 1.69 7.24 -20.01
C GLN A 59 0.22 7.16 -19.61
N ILE A 60 -0.27 8.11 -18.79
CA ILE A 60 -1.64 8.08 -18.30
C ILE A 60 -2.62 8.41 -19.43
N SER A 61 -3.54 7.51 -19.66
CA SER A 61 -4.62 7.63 -20.64
C SER A 61 -5.93 8.12 -20.05
N SER A 62 -6.15 7.90 -18.75
CA SER A 62 -7.37 8.34 -18.06
C SER A 62 -7.16 8.55 -16.57
N TRP A 63 -7.99 9.44 -16.00
CA TRP A 63 -8.01 9.72 -14.57
C TRP A 63 -9.35 9.36 -13.93
N LYS A 64 -9.30 8.80 -12.71
CA LYS A 64 -10.46 8.66 -11.82
C LYS A 64 -10.18 9.43 -10.53
N TYR A 65 -11.24 9.88 -9.88
CA TYR A 65 -11.13 10.78 -8.72
C TYR A 65 -11.93 10.25 -7.55
N ALA A 66 -11.43 10.47 -6.34
CA ALA A 66 -12.12 10.10 -5.10
C ALA A 66 -11.88 11.10 -3.98
N THR A 67 -12.72 11.05 -2.93
CA THR A 67 -12.59 11.90 -1.74
C THR A 67 -11.56 11.41 -0.74
N HIS A 68 -11.18 10.15 -0.84
CA HIS A 68 -10.13 9.48 -0.06
C HIS A 68 -9.45 8.48 -0.97
N GLU A 69 -8.40 7.89 -0.50
CA GLU A 69 -7.67 6.86 -1.21
C GLU A 69 -8.58 5.66 -1.50
N LEU A 70 -8.89 5.41 -2.77
CA LEU A 70 -9.82 4.35 -3.22
C LEU A 70 -9.07 3.14 -3.77
N TYR A 71 -8.02 3.39 -4.54
CA TYR A 71 -7.14 2.37 -5.11
C TYR A 71 -5.84 2.38 -4.31
N VAL A 72 -5.88 1.72 -3.16
CA VAL A 72 -4.74 1.65 -2.25
C VAL A 72 -3.72 0.59 -2.70
N PRO A 73 -2.43 0.77 -2.35
CA PRO A 73 -1.40 -0.20 -2.70
C PRO A 73 -1.62 -1.60 -2.15
N ALA A 74 -2.32 -1.72 -1.02
CA ALA A 74 -2.61 -3.01 -0.41
C ALA A 74 -4.09 -3.14 -0.08
N PRO A 75 -4.66 -4.36 -0.11
CA PRO A 75 -6.08 -4.58 0.20
C PRO A 75 -6.46 -4.04 1.58
N TYR A 76 -7.54 -3.28 1.66
CA TYR A 76 -8.09 -2.75 2.91
C TYR A 76 -7.13 -1.92 3.77
N GLN A 77 -6.12 -1.31 3.18
CA GLN A 77 -5.11 -0.52 3.89
C GLN A 77 -5.75 0.64 4.69
N ASN A 78 -6.75 1.31 4.12
CA ASN A 78 -7.47 2.39 4.80
C ASN A 78 -8.27 1.86 5.99
N GLU A 79 -9.00 0.77 5.81
CA GLU A 79 -9.81 0.13 6.84
C GLU A 79 -8.93 -0.40 7.99
N LEU A 80 -7.78 -0.98 7.67
CA LEU A 80 -6.77 -1.40 8.65
C LEU A 80 -6.14 -0.20 9.38
N ALA A 81 -6.09 0.97 8.76
CA ALA A 81 -5.70 2.22 9.42
C ALA A 81 -6.86 2.91 10.17
N GLY A 82 -8.07 2.31 10.21
CA GLY A 82 -9.26 2.91 10.81
C GLY A 82 -9.85 4.07 10.00
N LEU A 83 -9.42 4.24 8.77
CA LEU A 83 -9.85 5.32 7.87
C LEU A 83 -11.06 4.90 7.02
N PRO A 84 -11.88 5.87 6.56
CA PRO A 84 -12.98 5.56 5.67
C PRO A 84 -12.48 5.18 4.28
N SER A 85 -13.14 4.20 3.65
CA SER A 85 -12.91 3.88 2.24
C SER A 85 -13.18 5.08 1.34
N GLY A 86 -12.40 5.22 0.29
CA GLY A 86 -12.57 6.26 -0.72
C GLY A 86 -13.92 6.18 -1.44
N ARG A 87 -14.44 7.32 -1.90
CA ARG A 87 -15.67 7.40 -2.69
C ARG A 87 -15.41 8.10 -4.01
N ILE A 88 -15.82 7.47 -5.11
CA ILE A 88 -15.69 8.04 -6.45
C ILE A 88 -16.31 9.44 -6.48
N ARG A 89 -15.58 10.41 -7.00
CA ARG A 89 -15.99 11.76 -7.27
C ARG A 89 -16.18 11.94 -8.77
N LYS A 90 -17.41 12.25 -9.18
CA LYS A 90 -17.77 12.53 -10.58
C LYS A 90 -17.61 14.03 -10.88
N ASN A 91 -17.53 14.37 -12.15
CA ASN A 91 -17.51 15.76 -12.64
C ASN A 91 -16.32 16.59 -12.14
N VAL A 92 -15.15 15.98 -12.07
CA VAL A 92 -13.88 16.67 -11.86
C VAL A 92 -13.21 16.83 -13.23
N GLU A 93 -12.88 18.07 -13.61
CA GLU A 93 -12.09 18.32 -14.80
C GLU A 93 -10.59 18.08 -14.51
N GLU A 94 -9.89 17.43 -15.43
CA GLU A 94 -8.47 17.07 -15.22
C GLU A 94 -7.60 18.27 -14.85
N LYS A 95 -7.82 19.42 -15.47
CA LYS A 95 -7.10 20.67 -15.18
C LYS A 95 -7.26 21.16 -13.74
N ASP A 96 -8.29 20.72 -13.02
CA ASP A 96 -8.61 21.14 -11.66
C ASP A 96 -8.24 20.08 -10.61
N ARG A 97 -7.77 18.92 -11.03
CA ARG A 97 -7.49 17.77 -10.14
C ARG A 97 -6.52 18.07 -8.98
N LEU A 98 -5.54 18.96 -9.21
CA LEU A 98 -4.57 19.36 -8.18
C LEU A 98 -4.94 20.65 -7.42
N LYS A 99 -6.10 21.25 -7.74
CA LYS A 99 -6.60 22.46 -7.08
C LYS A 99 -7.64 22.19 -6.00
N ILE A 100 -8.19 20.97 -5.99
CA ILE A 100 -9.23 20.56 -5.04
C ILE A 100 -8.53 19.84 -3.89
N ALA A 101 -8.30 20.53 -2.79
CA ALA A 101 -7.61 19.99 -1.62
C ALA A 101 -8.25 18.68 -1.14
N GLY A 102 -7.41 17.68 -0.82
CA GLY A 102 -7.84 16.35 -0.39
C GLY A 102 -8.50 15.50 -1.48
N LEU A 103 -8.42 15.92 -2.75
CA LEU A 103 -8.84 15.08 -3.87
C LEU A 103 -7.73 14.09 -4.22
N TYR A 104 -8.11 12.82 -4.28
CA TYR A 104 -7.26 11.75 -4.79
C TYR A 104 -7.52 11.52 -6.27
N SER A 105 -6.46 11.49 -7.07
CA SER A 105 -6.47 11.28 -8.52
C SER A 105 -5.72 9.99 -8.84
N PHE A 106 -6.34 9.08 -9.56
CA PHE A 106 -5.77 7.78 -9.93
C PHE A 106 -5.58 7.73 -11.44
N GLY A 107 -4.33 7.62 -11.88
CA GLY A 107 -3.94 7.57 -13.29
C GLY A 107 -3.88 6.13 -13.79
N PHE A 108 -4.52 5.87 -14.93
CA PHE A 108 -4.60 4.56 -15.57
C PHE A 108 -4.00 4.62 -16.98
N ASP A 109 -3.36 3.53 -17.41
CA ASP A 109 -2.94 3.34 -18.80
C ASP A 109 -4.15 3.04 -19.72
N ALA A 110 -3.86 2.76 -20.98
CA ALA A 110 -4.85 2.43 -22.00
C ALA A 110 -5.56 1.09 -21.73
N GLU A 111 -4.91 0.16 -21.04
CA GLU A 111 -5.42 -1.14 -20.64
C GLU A 111 -6.23 -1.08 -19.34
N GLY A 112 -6.28 0.06 -18.67
CA GLY A 112 -7.00 0.27 -17.42
C GLY A 112 -6.22 -0.16 -16.17
N LYS A 113 -4.92 -0.34 -16.28
CA LYS A 113 -4.01 -0.64 -15.18
C LYS A 113 -3.62 0.65 -14.46
N ILE A 114 -3.63 0.66 -13.14
CA ILE A 114 -3.21 1.83 -12.38
C ILE A 114 -1.70 2.04 -12.50
N LEU A 115 -1.30 3.26 -12.83
CA LEU A 115 0.12 3.64 -12.92
C LEU A 115 0.55 4.56 -11.79
N CYS A 116 -0.35 5.42 -11.32
CA CYS A 116 -0.06 6.28 -10.18
C CYS A 116 -1.32 6.67 -9.41
N SER A 117 -1.13 7.13 -8.17
CA SER A 117 -2.08 7.95 -7.44
C SER A 117 -1.46 9.27 -7.03
N GLN A 118 -2.27 10.32 -6.96
CA GLN A 118 -1.83 11.64 -6.51
C GLN A 118 -2.86 12.23 -5.56
N GLU A 119 -2.41 12.73 -4.43
CA GLU A 119 -3.22 13.53 -3.53
C GLU A 119 -3.01 15.00 -3.84
N ALA A 120 -4.11 15.74 -4.05
CA ALA A 120 -4.06 17.18 -4.26
C ALA A 120 -3.60 17.88 -2.97
N PRO A 121 -2.46 18.61 -2.99
CA PRO A 121 -1.91 19.25 -1.80
C PRO A 121 -2.75 20.48 -1.42
N GLU A 122 -2.70 20.87 -0.15
CA GLU A 122 -3.24 22.17 0.28
C GLU A 122 -2.49 23.35 -0.39
N ASN A 123 -1.19 23.17 -0.61
CA ASN A 123 -0.35 24.11 -1.36
C ASN A 123 0.59 23.33 -2.29
N ILE A 124 0.54 23.60 -3.59
CA ILE A 124 1.39 22.97 -4.61
C ILE A 124 2.90 23.18 -4.35
N GLU A 125 3.29 24.27 -3.73
CA GLU A 125 4.70 24.54 -3.38
C GLU A 125 5.27 23.46 -2.42
N ASN A 126 4.41 22.80 -1.63
CA ASN A 126 4.80 21.70 -0.75
C ASN A 126 5.02 20.37 -1.49
N GLY A 127 4.78 20.34 -2.80
CA GLY A 127 4.85 19.14 -3.62
C GLY A 127 3.60 18.28 -3.54
N ILE A 128 3.47 17.41 -4.52
CA ILE A 128 2.34 16.49 -4.70
C ILE A 128 2.74 15.12 -4.16
N ILE A 129 2.01 14.60 -3.20
CA ILE A 129 2.20 13.22 -2.76
C ILE A 129 1.73 12.32 -3.90
N THR A 130 2.61 11.44 -4.33
CA THR A 130 2.41 10.60 -5.51
C THR A 130 2.89 9.20 -5.23
N ASP A 131 2.05 8.21 -5.50
CA ASP A 131 2.44 6.81 -5.56
C ASP A 131 2.66 6.41 -7.03
N ILE A 132 3.76 5.75 -7.31
CA ILE A 132 4.10 5.20 -8.62
C ILE A 132 4.10 3.69 -8.51
N TYR A 133 3.32 3.02 -9.37
CA TYR A 133 3.20 1.57 -9.42
C TYR A 133 4.13 1.01 -10.50
N GLU A 134 5.00 0.11 -10.12
CA GLU A 134 5.93 -0.59 -11.01
C GLU A 134 5.69 -2.09 -10.89
N TYR A 135 5.10 -2.66 -11.92
CA TYR A 135 4.70 -4.05 -11.93
C TYR A 135 5.84 -4.95 -12.40
N ASP A 136 6.14 -5.98 -11.63
CA ASP A 136 7.07 -7.05 -12.04
C ASP A 136 6.33 -8.10 -12.86
N ASP A 137 5.07 -8.43 -12.46
CA ASP A 137 4.17 -9.36 -13.14
C ASP A 137 2.69 -9.07 -12.79
N ALA A 138 1.80 -10.05 -13.03
CA ALA A 138 0.37 -9.93 -12.73
C ALA A 138 0.07 -9.96 -11.22
N PHE A 139 0.98 -10.46 -10.39
CA PHE A 139 0.77 -10.76 -8.98
C PHE A 139 1.69 -9.95 -8.05
N SER A 140 2.63 -9.19 -8.62
CA SER A 140 3.62 -8.45 -7.85
C SER A 140 3.91 -7.07 -8.42
N TYR A 141 4.10 -6.11 -7.55
CA TYR A 141 4.47 -4.75 -7.92
C TYR A 141 5.14 -3.99 -6.77
N HIS A 142 5.96 -3.03 -7.16
CA HIS A 142 6.51 -2.05 -6.24
C HIS A 142 5.69 -0.77 -6.29
N VAL A 143 5.63 -0.07 -5.16
CA VAL A 143 5.03 1.26 -5.04
C VAL A 143 6.08 2.21 -4.48
N PHE A 144 6.42 3.24 -5.25
CA PHE A 144 7.25 4.34 -4.78
C PHE A 144 6.34 5.44 -4.27
N HIS A 145 6.34 5.66 -2.98
CA HIS A 145 5.68 6.79 -2.34
C HIS A 145 6.62 7.98 -2.33
N VAL A 146 6.27 9.05 -3.06
CA VAL A 146 7.17 10.16 -3.30
C VAL A 146 6.50 11.52 -3.07
N ARG A 147 7.30 12.52 -2.76
CA ARG A 147 6.91 13.92 -2.89
C ARG A 147 7.46 14.46 -4.20
N TYR A 148 6.57 14.73 -5.13
CA TYR A 148 6.88 15.21 -6.47
C TYR A 148 6.67 16.73 -6.57
N ILE A 149 7.70 17.47 -7.00
CA ILE A 149 7.64 18.90 -7.29
C ILE A 149 7.91 19.07 -8.79
N PRO A 150 6.88 19.40 -9.59
CA PRO A 150 6.99 19.50 -11.04
C PRO A 150 8.14 20.41 -11.48
N ASN A 151 8.89 19.98 -12.49
CA ASN A 151 10.03 20.72 -13.07
C ASN A 151 11.19 21.05 -12.09
N GLN A 152 11.23 20.40 -10.92
CA GLN A 152 12.28 20.65 -9.93
C GLN A 152 12.93 19.33 -9.47
N TYR A 153 12.30 18.63 -8.56
CA TYR A 153 12.85 17.40 -8.00
C TYR A 153 11.75 16.48 -7.45
N THR A 154 12.15 15.26 -7.11
CA THR A 154 11.29 14.28 -6.43
C THR A 154 12.07 13.69 -5.27
N ILE A 155 11.42 13.56 -4.12
CA ILE A 155 11.96 12.92 -2.92
C ILE A 155 11.23 11.60 -2.72
N ILE A 156 11.95 10.50 -2.59
CA ILE A 156 11.36 9.21 -2.18
C ILE A 156 11.12 9.25 -0.68
N ILE A 157 9.87 9.04 -0.28
CA ILE A 157 9.48 8.93 1.13
C ILE A 157 9.63 7.47 1.57
N SER A 158 9.08 6.55 0.78
CA SER A 158 9.17 5.11 1.03
C SER A 158 9.04 4.31 -0.25
N ILE A 159 9.40 3.04 -0.18
CA ILE A 159 9.13 2.03 -1.20
C ILE A 159 8.43 0.87 -0.55
N SER A 160 7.44 0.31 -1.24
CA SER A 160 6.71 -0.88 -0.81
C SER A 160 6.69 -1.92 -1.91
N TYR A 161 6.49 -3.17 -1.53
CA TYR A 161 6.36 -4.29 -2.43
C TYR A 161 5.12 -5.09 -2.06
N PHE A 162 4.26 -5.35 -3.04
CA PHE A 162 3.13 -6.26 -2.94
C PHE A 162 3.43 -7.52 -3.73
N TYR A 163 3.14 -8.66 -3.12
CA TYR A 163 3.25 -9.96 -3.76
C TYR A 163 2.10 -10.86 -3.31
N SER A 164 1.45 -11.51 -4.26
CA SER A 164 0.35 -12.46 -4.01
C SER A 164 0.69 -13.85 -4.53
N TYR A 165 0.49 -14.88 -3.69
CA TYR A 165 0.75 -16.27 -4.05
C TYR A 165 -0.25 -17.19 -3.35
N HIS A 166 -1.08 -17.90 -4.14
CA HIS A 166 -2.14 -18.76 -3.64
C HIS A 166 -3.09 -18.05 -2.66
N GLU A 167 -3.18 -18.56 -1.44
CA GLU A 167 -4.06 -18.06 -0.37
C GLU A 167 -3.35 -17.07 0.57
N MET A 168 -2.23 -16.50 0.14
CA MET A 168 -1.46 -15.54 0.91
C MET A 168 -1.00 -14.37 0.05
N SER A 169 -0.94 -13.18 0.64
CA SER A 169 -0.30 -12.02 0.04
C SER A 169 0.50 -11.28 1.10
N ILE A 170 1.57 -10.63 0.66
CA ILE A 170 2.37 -9.78 1.52
C ILE A 170 2.44 -8.37 0.93
N PHE A 171 2.30 -7.37 1.78
CA PHE A 171 2.63 -6.00 1.49
C PHE A 171 3.65 -5.52 2.50
N GLN A 172 4.83 -5.15 2.04
CA GLN A 172 5.93 -4.74 2.89
C GLN A 172 6.52 -3.44 2.39
N GLY A 173 6.73 -2.48 3.30
CA GLY A 173 7.29 -1.17 2.97
C GLY A 173 8.44 -0.79 3.89
N ILE A 174 9.35 0.05 3.38
CA ILE A 174 10.45 0.64 4.11
C ILE A 174 10.62 2.11 3.71
N ASN A 175 10.93 2.97 4.67
CA ASN A 175 11.21 4.38 4.43
C ASN A 175 12.72 4.68 4.42
N ALA A 176 13.07 5.93 4.15
CA ALA A 176 14.46 6.40 4.13
C ALA A 176 15.16 6.31 5.51
N TYR A 177 14.41 6.26 6.60
CA TYR A 177 14.92 6.11 7.97
C TYR A 177 15.09 4.65 8.39
N LYS A 178 14.81 3.71 7.49
CA LYS A 178 14.77 2.26 7.72
C LYS A 178 13.65 1.78 8.63
N ASP A 179 12.65 2.61 8.90
CA ASP A 179 11.41 2.12 9.48
C ASP A 179 10.68 1.30 8.43
N TRP A 180 10.19 0.14 8.83
CA TRP A 180 9.50 -0.76 7.94
C TRP A 180 8.20 -1.27 8.54
N SER A 181 7.30 -1.66 7.66
CA SER A 181 6.03 -2.28 8.02
C SER A 181 5.74 -3.45 7.10
N VAL A 182 4.96 -4.39 7.58
CA VAL A 182 4.52 -5.53 6.81
C VAL A 182 3.08 -5.89 7.17
N TYR A 183 2.30 -6.25 6.15
CA TYR A 183 0.98 -6.86 6.24
C TYR A 183 1.03 -8.20 5.54
N LEU A 184 0.72 -9.27 6.28
CA LEU A 184 0.57 -10.61 5.75
C LEU A 184 -0.92 -10.95 5.72
N TYR A 185 -1.46 -11.16 4.52
CA TYR A 185 -2.86 -11.43 4.26
C TYR A 185 -3.07 -12.92 4.08
N GLU A 186 -4.03 -13.47 4.80
CA GLU A 186 -4.51 -14.84 4.63
C GLU A 186 -5.89 -14.82 3.99
N TYR A 187 -6.14 -15.75 3.07
CA TYR A 187 -7.40 -15.85 2.35
C TYR A 187 -8.12 -17.16 2.70
N ASP A 188 -9.44 -17.07 2.83
CA ASP A 188 -10.34 -18.21 2.83
C ASP A 188 -11.36 -18.06 1.71
N LYS A 189 -11.42 -19.04 0.81
CA LYS A 189 -12.34 -19.07 -0.34
C LYS A 189 -12.27 -17.78 -1.19
N GLY A 190 -11.04 -17.29 -1.42
CA GLY A 190 -10.77 -16.11 -2.24
C GLY A 190 -11.08 -14.77 -1.58
N ARG A 191 -11.33 -14.73 -0.25
CA ARG A 191 -11.53 -13.51 0.54
C ARG A 191 -10.50 -13.42 1.64
N ILE A 192 -10.07 -12.21 1.96
CA ILE A 192 -9.18 -11.99 3.10
C ILE A 192 -9.95 -12.40 4.37
N SER A 193 -9.41 -13.39 5.08
CA SER A 193 -9.95 -13.86 6.36
C SER A 193 -9.24 -13.22 7.53
N LYS A 194 -7.93 -12.98 7.37
CA LYS A 194 -7.06 -12.48 8.43
C LYS A 194 -5.93 -11.64 7.87
N VAL A 195 -5.46 -10.70 8.67
CA VAL A 195 -4.23 -9.93 8.40
C VAL A 195 -3.38 -9.89 9.66
N HIS A 196 -2.10 -10.21 9.51
CA HIS A 196 -1.08 -9.95 10.53
C HIS A 196 -0.28 -8.73 10.12
N SER A 197 -0.11 -7.77 11.02
CA SER A 197 0.63 -6.54 10.74
C SER A 197 1.71 -6.29 11.77
N TYR A 198 2.81 -5.69 11.32
CA TYR A 198 3.89 -5.22 12.18
C TYR A 198 4.51 -3.95 11.59
N ALA A 199 4.91 -3.02 12.47
CA ALA A 199 5.70 -1.86 12.08
C ALA A 199 6.84 -1.64 13.07
N SER A 200 8.06 -1.44 12.58
CA SER A 200 9.27 -1.27 13.40
C SER A 200 9.22 -0.01 14.27
N CYS A 201 8.54 1.04 13.81
CA CYS A 201 8.35 2.28 14.58
C CYS A 201 7.49 2.10 15.84
N TRP A 202 6.83 0.96 16.00
CA TRP A 202 6.08 0.63 17.22
C TRP A 202 6.97 0.17 18.38
N GLY A 203 8.27 0.07 18.16
CA GLY A 203 9.24 -0.42 19.15
C GLY A 203 9.10 -1.93 19.39
N ASP A 204 9.10 -2.36 20.66
CA ASP A 204 9.02 -3.77 21.05
C ASP A 204 7.61 -4.37 21.01
N ARG A 205 6.66 -3.74 20.30
CA ARG A 205 5.31 -4.29 20.16
C ARG A 205 5.36 -5.60 19.38
N GLU A 206 4.44 -6.49 19.72
CA GLU A 206 4.19 -7.70 18.96
C GLU A 206 3.39 -7.39 17.70
N ALA A 207 3.41 -8.31 16.74
CA ALA A 207 2.55 -8.23 15.58
C ALA A 207 1.07 -8.17 16.02
N GLU A 208 0.28 -7.39 15.31
CA GLU A 208 -1.17 -7.29 15.52
C GLU A 208 -1.88 -8.21 14.54
N GLU A 209 -2.94 -8.86 15.02
CA GLU A 209 -3.80 -9.71 14.20
C GLU A 209 -5.17 -9.08 14.05
N TYR A 210 -5.69 -9.09 12.83
CA TYR A 210 -7.01 -8.58 12.47
C TYR A 210 -7.82 -9.66 11.75
N ASN A 211 -9.03 -9.92 12.24
CA ASN A 211 -9.97 -10.85 11.64
C ASN A 211 -11.04 -10.09 10.84
N PHE A 212 -11.35 -10.56 9.65
CA PHE A 212 -12.30 -9.96 8.73
C PHE A 212 -13.66 -10.64 8.85
N VAL A 213 -14.69 -9.88 9.20
CA VAL A 213 -16.06 -10.38 9.39
C VAL A 213 -16.91 -9.99 8.20
N TYR A 214 -17.49 -10.99 7.55
CA TYR A 214 -18.36 -10.81 6.37
C TYR A 214 -19.79 -11.25 6.65
N ASP A 215 -20.75 -10.54 6.06
CA ASP A 215 -22.14 -10.97 5.89
C ASP A 215 -22.48 -10.94 4.40
N ASN A 216 -22.99 -12.07 3.86
CA ASN A 216 -23.36 -12.19 2.45
C ASN A 216 -22.34 -11.63 1.45
N ASN A 217 -21.04 -11.91 1.67
CA ASN A 217 -19.90 -11.41 0.89
C ASN A 217 -19.58 -9.91 1.05
N ILE A 218 -20.24 -9.20 1.95
CA ILE A 218 -19.96 -7.81 2.26
C ILE A 218 -19.11 -7.75 3.52
N LEU A 219 -17.96 -7.07 3.48
CA LEU A 219 -17.16 -6.83 4.67
C LEU A 219 -17.95 -5.96 5.65
N CYS A 220 -18.22 -6.47 6.85
CA CYS A 220 -18.98 -5.80 7.90
C CYS A 220 -18.07 -5.15 8.95
N ALA A 221 -17.00 -5.83 9.35
CA ALA A 221 -16.08 -5.34 10.35
C ALA A 221 -14.69 -5.92 10.18
N ILE A 222 -13.70 -5.21 10.72
CA ILE A 222 -12.35 -5.70 11.00
C ILE A 222 -12.17 -5.66 12.51
N VAL A 223 -11.83 -6.80 13.10
CA VAL A 223 -11.79 -7.01 14.54
C VAL A 223 -10.37 -7.38 14.94
N GLY A 224 -9.77 -6.60 15.84
CA GLY A 224 -8.48 -6.93 16.45
C GLY A 224 -8.61 -8.11 17.40
N GLU A 225 -7.53 -8.90 17.53
CA GLU A 225 -7.51 -10.05 18.46
C GLU A 225 -7.54 -9.61 19.93
N LYS A 226 -7.01 -8.45 20.23
CA LYS A 226 -6.96 -7.91 21.60
C LYS A 226 -8.36 -7.53 22.07
N ARG A 227 -8.74 -8.03 23.27
CA ARG A 227 -9.96 -7.60 23.92
C ARG A 227 -9.75 -6.30 24.67
N LEU A 228 -10.74 -5.43 24.63
CA LEU A 228 -10.80 -4.22 25.46
C LEU A 228 -10.85 -4.59 26.95
N LYS A 229 -10.54 -3.64 27.85
CA LYS A 229 -10.56 -3.85 29.32
C LYS A 229 -11.90 -4.35 29.85
N ASN A 230 -13.00 -4.10 29.14
CA ASN A 230 -14.34 -4.57 29.48
C ASN A 230 -14.65 -5.98 28.94
N GLY A 231 -13.70 -6.66 28.28
CA GLY A 231 -13.83 -8.00 27.71
C GLY A 231 -14.46 -8.04 26.31
N GLU A 232 -14.87 -6.90 25.75
CA GLU A 232 -15.38 -6.80 24.38
C GLU A 232 -14.24 -6.91 23.35
N LEU A 233 -14.57 -7.37 22.13
CA LEU A 233 -13.62 -7.38 21.02
C LEU A 233 -13.31 -5.95 20.59
N ASP A 234 -12.04 -5.67 20.30
CA ASP A 234 -11.63 -4.40 19.70
C ASP A 234 -12.10 -4.34 18.24
N ILE A 235 -13.17 -3.61 18.01
CA ILE A 235 -13.67 -3.40 16.65
C ILE A 235 -12.91 -2.24 16.05
N HIS A 236 -11.90 -2.60 15.25
CA HIS A 236 -11.00 -1.67 14.62
C HIS A 236 -11.68 -0.85 13.50
N TRP A 237 -12.55 -1.50 12.72
CA TRP A 237 -13.31 -0.84 11.65
C TRP A 237 -14.71 -1.46 11.50
N LYS A 238 -15.70 -0.63 11.19
CA LYS A 238 -17.08 -1.05 10.91
C LYS A 238 -17.63 -0.45 9.63
N ASN A 239 -18.34 -1.26 8.86
CA ASN A 239 -19.11 -0.79 7.73
C ASN A 239 -20.42 -0.15 8.19
N LYS A 240 -20.46 1.18 8.27
CA LYS A 240 -21.63 1.94 8.73
C LYS A 240 -22.93 1.66 7.93
N LYS A 241 -22.82 1.20 6.68
CA LYS A 241 -23.99 0.89 5.84
C LYS A 241 -24.70 -0.40 6.24
N VAL A 242 -23.97 -1.35 6.82
CA VAL A 242 -24.53 -2.64 7.26
C VAL A 242 -25.15 -2.48 8.65
N TYR A 243 -24.45 -1.81 9.56
CA TYR A 243 -24.90 -1.64 10.95
C TYR A 243 -26.10 -0.71 11.15
N ASN A 244 -26.34 0.26 10.23
CA ASN A 244 -27.50 1.15 10.33
C ASN A 244 -28.83 0.52 9.83
N LYS A 245 -28.82 -0.76 9.43
CA LYS A 245 -30.04 -1.50 9.05
C LYS A 245 -30.67 -2.29 10.20
N GLU A 246 -29.97 -2.40 11.33
CA GLU A 246 -30.41 -3.16 12.51
C GLU A 246 -30.84 -2.26 13.68
N SER A 247 -30.91 -0.94 13.47
CA SER A 247 -31.37 0.05 14.47
C SER A 247 -32.71 0.67 14.13
#